data_1295cfe6d76c14df915eb54683dc44da
#
_entry.id   1295cfe6d76c14df915eb54683dc44da
#
_cell.length_a   1.000
_cell.length_b   1.000
_cell.length_c   1.000
_cell.angle_alpha   90.00
_cell.angle_beta   90.00
_cell.angle_gamma   90.00
#
_symmetry.space_group_name_H-M   'P 1'
#
loop_
_entity.id
_entity.type
_entity.pdbx_description
1 polymer ?
#
loop_
_entity_poly.entity_id
_entity_poly.type
_entity_poly.pdbx_seq_one_letter_code
_entity_poly.pdbx_strand_id
1 'polypeptide(L)'
;GRTHSIIENTSCHLGKEVNEEILEKILAWMNAFHVEPYNEAAGKGLMRHSLIRCGFRTGEIMVCLVINGRKIPGEEALVDSLKIIPGMTSISLNVNKEKTNVILGTEIKNLYGPGYITDKIGNIEYRISPLSFYQVNPVQTERLYGTALEFADLNGGETVWDLYCGIGTISSFLAQKA
;
A
#
# COMPACT_ATOMS: atom_id res chain seq x y z
N GLY A 1 -12.79 20.11 -5.56
CA GLY A 1 -12.42 20.98 -6.66
C GLY A 1 -12.89 20.43 -8.00
N ARG A 2 -12.87 21.26 -9.03
CA ARG A 2 -13.26 20.83 -10.39
C ARG A 2 -12.05 20.38 -11.23
N THR A 3 -10.87 20.32 -10.66
CA THR A 3 -9.63 19.96 -11.33
C THR A 3 -8.93 18.83 -10.60
N HIS A 4 -8.20 17.98 -11.34
CA HIS A 4 -7.27 16.99 -10.81
C HIS A 4 -5.86 17.57 -10.69
N SER A 5 -5.73 18.89 -10.58
CA SER A 5 -4.44 19.56 -10.42
C SER A 5 -3.78 19.14 -9.11
N ILE A 6 -2.57 18.62 -9.23
CA ILE A 6 -1.72 18.25 -8.09
C ILE A 6 -0.95 19.51 -7.69
N ILE A 7 -0.98 19.83 -6.40
CA ILE A 7 -0.14 20.89 -5.82
C ILE A 7 1.14 20.26 -5.30
N GLU A 8 2.22 21.01 -5.40
CA GLU A 8 3.51 20.61 -4.81
C GLU A 8 3.36 20.52 -3.30
N ASN A 9 3.64 19.35 -2.74
CA ASN A 9 3.59 19.10 -1.32
C ASN A 9 4.69 18.08 -0.95
N THR A 10 5.63 18.50 -0.12
CA THR A 10 6.79 17.71 0.29
C THR A 10 6.54 16.92 1.57
N SER A 11 5.54 17.31 2.38
CA SER A 11 5.24 16.61 3.63
C SER A 11 3.74 16.42 3.84
N CYS A 12 3.38 15.34 4.53
CA CYS A 12 1.99 15.04 4.88
C CYS A 12 1.92 14.59 6.35
N HIS A 13 1.20 15.32 7.19
CA HIS A 13 1.04 15.00 8.62
C HIS A 13 0.32 13.67 8.90
N LEU A 14 -0.38 13.11 7.90
CA LEU A 14 -1.01 11.78 8.00
C LEU A 14 -0.07 10.67 7.54
N GLY A 15 0.99 10.99 6.80
CA GLY A 15 1.99 10.04 6.33
C GLY A 15 3.09 9.79 7.36
N LYS A 16 3.83 8.71 7.17
CA LYS A 16 5.09 8.47 7.89
C LYS A 16 6.17 9.39 7.31
N GLU A 17 7.12 9.85 8.13
CA GLU A 17 8.27 10.67 7.70
C GLU A 17 9.06 10.01 6.57
N VAL A 18 9.22 8.70 6.61
CA VAL A 18 9.91 7.93 5.56
C VAL A 18 9.28 8.06 4.18
N ASN A 19 8.01 8.47 4.08
CA ASN A 19 7.36 8.69 2.79
C ASN A 19 8.04 9.78 1.97
N GLU A 20 8.53 10.83 2.63
CA GLU A 20 9.26 11.92 1.98
C GLU A 20 10.55 11.40 1.33
N GLU A 21 11.38 10.67 2.09
CA GLU A 21 12.60 10.05 1.55
C GLU A 21 12.33 9.11 0.38
N ILE A 22 11.28 8.29 0.47
CA ILE A 22 10.87 7.37 -0.61
C ILE A 22 10.50 8.15 -1.87
N LEU A 23 9.67 9.20 -1.73
CA LEU A 23 9.23 10.02 -2.84
C LEU A 23 10.38 10.78 -3.50
N GLU A 24 11.33 11.32 -2.72
CA GLU A 24 12.54 11.97 -3.24
C GLU A 24 13.37 11.00 -4.09
N LYS A 25 13.58 9.77 -3.63
CA LYS A 25 14.32 8.74 -4.37
C LYS A 25 13.60 8.36 -5.67
N ILE A 26 12.26 8.24 -5.64
CA ILE A 26 11.46 7.98 -6.84
C ILE A 26 11.58 9.14 -7.83
N LEU A 27 11.47 10.38 -7.37
CA LEU A 27 11.61 11.57 -8.22
C LEU A 27 13.03 11.68 -8.81
N ALA A 28 14.06 11.42 -8.03
CA ALA A 28 15.45 11.39 -8.51
C ALA A 28 15.63 10.34 -9.61
N TRP A 29 15.08 9.14 -9.42
CA TRP A 29 15.08 8.09 -10.44
C TRP A 29 14.30 8.51 -11.70
N MET A 30 13.08 9.08 -11.55
CA MET A 30 12.30 9.58 -12.70
C MET A 30 13.10 10.59 -13.53
N ASN A 31 13.78 11.52 -12.85
CA ASN A 31 14.60 12.53 -13.53
C ASN A 31 15.81 11.90 -14.23
N ALA A 32 16.53 11.00 -13.58
CA ALA A 32 17.73 10.36 -14.13
C ALA A 32 17.43 9.48 -15.35
N PHE A 33 16.27 8.85 -15.40
CA PHE A 33 15.87 7.93 -16.47
C PHE A 33 14.79 8.50 -17.40
N HIS A 34 14.52 9.81 -17.32
CA HIS A 34 13.54 10.53 -18.14
C HIS A 34 12.15 9.88 -18.13
N VAL A 35 11.69 9.45 -16.94
CA VAL A 35 10.38 8.84 -16.75
C VAL A 35 9.31 9.92 -16.67
N GLU A 36 8.44 9.96 -17.66
CA GLU A 36 7.35 10.92 -17.72
C GLU A 36 6.20 10.56 -16.77
N PRO A 37 5.66 11.53 -16.02
CA PRO A 37 4.43 11.33 -15.27
C PRO A 37 3.25 11.10 -16.21
N TYR A 38 2.29 10.32 -15.80
CA TYR A 38 1.10 10.02 -16.58
C TYR A 38 0.18 11.24 -16.68
N ASN A 39 -0.13 11.63 -17.90
CA ASN A 39 -1.12 12.66 -18.19
C ASN A 39 -2.45 11.99 -18.52
N GLU A 40 -3.46 12.16 -17.67
CA GLU A 40 -4.78 11.54 -17.82
C GLU A 40 -5.50 11.97 -19.09
N ALA A 41 -5.41 13.26 -19.46
CA ALA A 41 -6.07 13.79 -20.65
C ALA A 41 -5.47 13.22 -21.94
N ALA A 42 -4.14 13.14 -22.01
CA ALA A 42 -3.43 12.59 -23.16
C ALA A 42 -3.37 11.06 -23.16
N GLY A 43 -3.52 10.40 -22.01
CA GLY A 43 -3.31 8.97 -21.83
C GLY A 43 -1.87 8.54 -22.06
N LYS A 44 -0.91 9.43 -21.80
CA LYS A 44 0.53 9.23 -22.04
C LYS A 44 1.34 9.46 -20.77
N GLY A 45 2.55 8.94 -20.76
CA GLY A 45 3.43 8.93 -19.60
C GLY A 45 3.42 7.58 -18.91
N LEU A 46 4.49 7.26 -18.17
CA LEU A 46 4.71 5.95 -17.57
C LEU A 46 4.27 5.89 -16.11
N MET A 47 4.72 6.85 -15.30
CA MET A 47 4.50 6.85 -13.85
C MET A 47 3.13 7.42 -13.49
N ARG A 48 2.26 6.61 -12.86
CA ARG A 48 0.89 7.02 -12.48
C ARG A 48 0.78 7.36 -11.00
N HIS A 49 1.12 6.42 -10.13
CA HIS A 49 1.01 6.59 -8.68
C HIS A 49 2.13 5.86 -7.95
N SER A 50 2.41 6.29 -6.73
CA SER A 50 3.23 5.57 -5.77
C SER A 50 2.37 5.18 -4.57
N LEU A 51 2.23 3.88 -4.32
CA LEU A 51 1.59 3.34 -3.13
C LEU A 51 2.69 2.97 -2.12
N ILE A 52 2.68 3.62 -0.96
CA ILE A 52 3.59 3.34 0.14
C ILE A 52 2.76 2.78 1.30
N ARG A 53 3.18 1.65 1.84
CA ARG A 53 2.58 1.04 3.02
C ARG A 53 3.64 0.79 4.07
N CYS A 54 3.31 1.10 5.32
CA CYS A 54 4.19 0.89 6.46
C CYS A 54 3.45 0.05 7.50
N GLY A 55 4.07 -1.05 7.94
CA GLY A 55 3.62 -1.80 9.09
C GLY A 55 3.90 -1.01 10.37
N PHE A 56 2.86 -0.73 11.15
CA PHE A 56 3.00 0.11 12.36
C PHE A 56 3.70 -0.62 13.49
N ARG A 57 3.46 -1.93 13.62
CA ARG A 57 4.06 -2.78 14.66
C ARG A 57 5.37 -3.40 14.21
N THR A 58 5.50 -3.70 12.93
CA THR A 58 6.67 -4.39 12.37
C THR A 58 7.75 -3.43 11.88
N GLY A 59 7.37 -2.22 11.47
CA GLY A 59 8.27 -1.29 10.81
C GLY A 59 8.60 -1.65 9.35
N GLU A 60 7.98 -2.70 8.81
CA GLU A 60 8.16 -3.10 7.42
C GLU A 60 7.56 -2.09 6.45
N ILE A 61 8.25 -1.85 5.33
CA ILE A 61 7.84 -0.89 4.32
C ILE A 61 7.67 -1.59 2.97
N MET A 62 6.58 -1.27 2.29
CA MET A 62 6.32 -1.70 0.92
C MET A 62 6.10 -0.49 0.03
N VAL A 63 6.76 -0.50 -1.13
CA VAL A 63 6.55 0.47 -2.21
C VAL A 63 6.02 -0.27 -3.44
N CYS A 64 4.91 0.23 -3.99
CA CYS A 64 4.36 -0.27 -5.23
C CYS A 64 4.15 0.89 -6.20
N LEU A 65 4.89 0.90 -7.32
CA LEU A 65 4.73 1.91 -8.37
C LEU A 65 3.66 1.48 -9.35
N VAL A 66 2.64 2.31 -9.52
CA VAL A 66 1.60 2.10 -10.52
C VAL A 66 2.04 2.72 -11.84
N ILE A 67 2.13 1.91 -12.88
CA ILE A 67 2.71 2.32 -14.16
C ILE A 67 1.77 2.03 -15.33
N ASN A 68 1.82 2.91 -16.34
CA ASN A 68 1.16 2.72 -17.64
C ASN A 68 2.09 1.93 -18.58
N GLY A 69 2.48 0.75 -18.16
CA GLY A 69 3.45 -0.09 -18.87
C GLY A 69 3.68 -1.40 -18.12
N ARG A 70 4.63 -2.21 -18.59
CA ARG A 70 5.03 -3.47 -17.93
C ARG A 70 6.49 -3.46 -17.46
N LYS A 71 7.25 -2.44 -17.84
CA LYS A 71 8.67 -2.30 -17.51
C LYS A 71 8.98 -0.84 -17.22
N ILE A 72 9.99 -0.62 -16.44
CA ILE A 72 10.54 0.70 -16.15
C ILE A 72 12.01 0.76 -16.56
N PRO A 73 12.52 1.90 -17.03
CA PRO A 73 13.94 2.06 -17.28
C PRO A 73 14.70 2.13 -15.95
N GLY A 74 15.94 1.62 -15.91
CA GLY A 74 16.76 1.69 -14.70
C GLY A 74 16.13 1.00 -13.48
N GLU A 75 15.44 -0.14 -13.68
CA GLU A 75 14.76 -0.91 -12.63
C GLU A 75 15.70 -1.25 -11.47
N GLU A 76 16.91 -1.72 -11.76
CA GLU A 76 17.91 -2.05 -10.74
C GLU A 76 18.33 -0.82 -9.93
N ALA A 77 18.57 0.32 -10.59
CA ALA A 77 18.96 1.56 -9.92
C ALA A 77 17.87 2.06 -8.96
N LEU A 78 16.59 1.94 -9.34
CA LEU A 78 15.47 2.26 -8.46
C LEU A 78 15.43 1.33 -7.25
N VAL A 79 15.49 0.02 -7.49
CA VAL A 79 15.49 -0.99 -6.42
C VAL A 79 16.64 -0.75 -5.46
N ASP A 80 17.86 -0.53 -5.98
CA ASP A 80 19.04 -0.29 -5.17
C ASP A 80 18.93 0.98 -4.32
N SER A 81 18.32 2.03 -4.85
CA SER A 81 18.10 3.28 -4.12
C SER A 81 17.07 3.14 -3.00
N LEU A 82 16.04 2.30 -3.18
CA LEU A 82 14.98 2.13 -2.20
C LEU A 82 15.31 1.06 -1.14
N LYS A 83 15.98 -0.03 -1.51
CA LYS A 83 16.26 -1.15 -0.59
C LYS A 83 17.17 -0.79 0.59
N ILE A 84 17.92 0.34 0.49
CA ILE A 84 18.77 0.82 1.58
C ILE A 84 17.99 1.56 2.69
N ILE A 85 16.73 1.89 2.44
CA ILE A 85 15.86 2.53 3.44
C ILE A 85 15.57 1.51 4.55
N PRO A 86 15.82 1.85 5.82
CA PRO A 86 15.53 0.95 6.93
C PRO A 86 14.07 0.50 6.95
N GLY A 87 13.85 -0.81 7.04
CA GLY A 87 12.52 -1.41 7.00
C GLY A 87 11.97 -1.71 5.59
N MET A 88 12.68 -1.33 4.51
CA MET A 88 12.23 -1.66 3.16
C MET A 88 12.19 -3.17 2.93
N THR A 89 11.00 -3.71 2.83
CA THR A 89 10.72 -5.15 2.76
C THR A 89 10.30 -5.59 1.38
N SER A 90 9.53 -4.77 0.66
CA SER A 90 8.99 -5.15 -0.66
C SER A 90 8.91 -3.96 -1.62
N ILE A 91 9.32 -4.19 -2.87
CA ILE A 91 9.19 -3.23 -3.96
C ILE A 91 8.55 -3.94 -5.15
N SER A 92 7.52 -3.35 -5.73
CA SER A 92 6.77 -3.94 -6.83
C SER A 92 6.27 -2.90 -7.83
N LEU A 93 5.88 -3.37 -9.01
CA LEU A 93 5.13 -2.60 -10.01
C LEU A 93 3.71 -3.11 -10.05
N ASN A 94 2.78 -2.21 -10.18
CA ASN A 94 1.40 -2.48 -10.55
C ASN A 94 1.14 -1.97 -11.96
N VAL A 95 0.70 -2.85 -12.85
CA VAL A 95 0.42 -2.49 -14.24
C VAL A 95 -1.01 -1.99 -14.36
N ASN A 96 -1.16 -0.71 -14.65
CA ASN A 96 -2.46 -0.11 -14.94
C ASN A 96 -2.40 0.71 -16.24
N LYS A 97 -2.92 0.14 -17.32
CA LYS A 97 -3.00 0.77 -18.66
C LYS A 97 -4.39 1.34 -18.96
N GLU A 98 -5.33 1.13 -18.08
CA GLU A 98 -6.71 1.52 -18.31
C GLU A 98 -6.88 3.04 -18.13
N LYS A 99 -7.71 3.64 -18.99
CA LYS A 99 -8.10 5.05 -18.91
C LYS A 99 -9.31 5.21 -17.98
N THR A 100 -9.12 4.83 -16.73
CA THR A 100 -10.15 4.91 -15.69
C THR A 100 -9.61 5.63 -14.46
N ASN A 101 -10.48 6.00 -13.53
CA ASN A 101 -10.13 6.54 -12.23
C ASN A 101 -9.70 5.47 -11.21
N VAL A 102 -9.68 4.19 -11.61
CA VAL A 102 -9.17 3.11 -10.78
C VAL A 102 -7.64 3.21 -10.71
N ILE A 103 -7.10 3.31 -9.50
CA ILE A 103 -5.66 3.51 -9.27
C ILE A 103 -4.88 2.24 -9.58
N LEU A 104 -5.28 1.10 -9.02
CA LEU A 104 -4.55 -0.16 -9.11
C LEU A 104 -5.11 -1.05 -10.22
N GLY A 105 -4.23 -1.55 -11.08
CA GLY A 105 -4.53 -2.65 -11.98
C GLY A 105 -4.45 -4.00 -11.27
N THR A 106 -4.72 -5.08 -11.98
CA THR A 106 -4.72 -6.45 -11.43
C THR A 106 -3.37 -7.17 -11.50
N GLU A 107 -2.48 -6.73 -12.38
CA GLU A 107 -1.15 -7.34 -12.59
C GLU A 107 -0.12 -6.71 -11.66
N ILE A 108 0.56 -7.53 -10.85
CA ILE A 108 1.67 -7.13 -9.99
C ILE A 108 2.95 -7.83 -10.47
N LYS A 109 4.02 -7.06 -10.63
CA LYS A 109 5.39 -7.56 -10.86
C LYS A 109 6.22 -7.25 -9.62
N ASN A 110 6.67 -8.29 -8.93
CA ASN A 110 7.59 -8.12 -7.80
C ASN A 110 9.01 -7.82 -8.30
N LEU A 111 9.65 -6.80 -7.71
CA LEU A 111 11.03 -6.40 -8.03
C LEU A 111 12.00 -6.77 -6.90
N TYR A 112 11.55 -6.67 -5.64
CA TYR A 112 12.36 -6.94 -4.47
C TYR A 112 11.50 -7.46 -3.32
N GLY A 113 12.05 -8.40 -2.55
CA GLY A 113 11.41 -8.96 -1.36
C GLY A 113 10.25 -9.91 -1.66
N PRO A 114 9.40 -10.21 -0.66
CA PRO A 114 8.37 -11.24 -0.75
C PRO A 114 7.11 -10.82 -1.52
N GLY A 115 6.95 -9.54 -1.88
CA GLY A 115 5.74 -9.02 -2.53
C GLY A 115 4.63 -8.61 -1.55
N TYR A 116 4.91 -8.61 -0.26
CA TYR A 116 4.01 -8.18 0.81
C TYR A 116 4.82 -7.64 1.99
N ILE A 117 4.13 -7.01 2.93
CA ILE A 117 4.62 -6.73 4.29
C ILE A 117 3.73 -7.42 5.29
N THR A 118 4.22 -7.54 6.52
CA THR A 118 3.41 -7.97 7.66
C THR A 118 3.12 -6.80 8.59
N ASP A 119 1.98 -6.85 9.26
CA ASP A 119 1.67 -5.96 10.38
C ASP A 119 0.74 -6.68 11.36
N LYS A 120 0.50 -6.08 12.53
CA LYS A 120 -0.29 -6.68 13.60
C LYS A 120 -1.43 -5.76 14.04
N ILE A 121 -2.60 -6.36 14.28
CA ILE A 121 -3.72 -5.74 14.99
C ILE A 121 -3.98 -6.63 16.21
N GLY A 122 -3.75 -6.10 17.40
CA GLY A 122 -3.72 -6.92 18.60
C GLY A 122 -2.63 -8.00 18.52
N ASN A 123 -3.02 -9.25 18.70
CA ASN A 123 -2.12 -10.42 18.63
C ASN A 123 -2.10 -11.10 17.26
N ILE A 124 -2.87 -10.61 16.29
CA ILE A 124 -3.00 -11.24 14.98
C ILE A 124 -2.07 -10.56 13.97
N GLU A 125 -1.30 -11.39 13.28
CA GLU A 125 -0.42 -10.96 12.19
C GLU A 125 -1.12 -11.10 10.84
N TYR A 126 -1.03 -10.06 10.02
CA TYR A 126 -1.61 -9.98 8.69
C TYR A 126 -0.54 -9.82 7.63
N ARG A 127 -0.68 -10.52 6.51
CA ARG A 127 0.10 -10.30 5.31
C ARG A 127 -0.64 -9.33 4.40
N ILE A 128 0.02 -8.25 4.04
CA ILE A 128 -0.55 -7.12 3.32
C ILE A 128 0.16 -6.99 1.98
N SER A 129 -0.53 -7.33 0.90
CA SER A 129 -0.05 -7.14 -0.48
C SER A 129 -0.42 -5.75 -1.02
N PRO A 130 0.10 -5.32 -2.17
CA PRO A 130 -0.31 -4.05 -2.80
C PRO A 130 -1.83 -3.95 -3.03
N LEU A 131 -2.48 -5.06 -3.36
CA LEU A 131 -3.93 -5.10 -3.66
C LEU A 131 -4.80 -5.32 -2.42
N SER A 132 -4.22 -5.65 -1.27
CA SER A 132 -4.98 -5.86 -0.04
C SER A 132 -5.60 -4.55 0.44
N PHE A 133 -6.87 -4.59 0.83
CA PHE A 133 -7.41 -3.52 1.67
C PHE A 133 -6.90 -3.70 3.10
N TYR A 134 -6.32 -2.66 3.67
CA TYR A 134 -5.88 -2.63 5.05
C TYR A 134 -6.12 -1.24 5.63
N GLN A 135 -6.61 -1.17 6.86
CA GLN A 135 -6.97 0.09 7.52
C GLN A 135 -5.73 0.96 7.74
N VAL A 136 -5.84 2.24 7.36
CA VAL A 136 -4.71 3.19 7.40
C VAL A 136 -4.42 3.73 8.80
N ASN A 137 -5.37 3.64 9.73
CA ASN A 137 -5.22 4.09 11.10
C ASN A 137 -5.27 2.91 12.07
N PRO A 138 -4.14 2.26 12.41
CA PRO A 138 -4.13 1.04 13.20
C PRO A 138 -4.64 1.25 14.64
N VAL A 139 -4.39 2.41 15.24
CA VAL A 139 -4.89 2.72 16.60
C VAL A 139 -6.41 2.74 16.64
N GLN A 140 -7.05 3.38 15.67
CA GLN A 140 -8.52 3.39 15.59
C GLN A 140 -9.07 2.04 15.12
N THR A 141 -8.33 1.31 14.32
CA THR A 141 -8.72 -0.05 13.88
C THR A 141 -8.80 -1.00 15.07
N GLU A 142 -7.80 -1.01 15.95
CA GLU A 142 -7.84 -1.83 17.16
C GLU A 142 -9.05 -1.48 18.04
N ARG A 143 -9.37 -0.20 18.21
CA ARG A 143 -10.55 0.23 18.98
C ARG A 143 -11.85 -0.21 18.31
N LEU A 144 -11.97 0.00 17.00
CA LEU A 144 -13.15 -0.38 16.21
C LEU A 144 -13.40 -1.89 16.30
N TYR A 145 -12.35 -2.68 16.12
CA TYR A 145 -12.47 -4.15 16.16
C TYR A 145 -12.73 -4.65 17.58
N GLY A 146 -12.13 -4.01 18.60
CA GLY A 146 -12.44 -4.28 20.00
C GLY A 146 -13.90 -4.02 20.33
N THR A 147 -14.45 -2.89 19.90
CA THR A 147 -15.87 -2.56 20.05
C THR A 147 -16.78 -3.55 19.31
N ALA A 148 -16.41 -3.94 18.10
CA ALA A 148 -17.16 -4.94 17.35
C ALA A 148 -17.18 -6.31 18.06
N LEU A 149 -16.05 -6.72 18.64
CA LEU A 149 -15.93 -7.95 19.41
C LEU A 149 -16.77 -7.89 20.70
N GLU A 150 -16.76 -6.75 21.37
CA GLU A 150 -17.58 -6.51 22.56
C GLU A 150 -19.09 -6.58 22.24
N PHE A 151 -19.52 -5.94 21.15
CA PHE A 151 -20.93 -5.97 20.73
C PHE A 151 -21.38 -7.33 20.19
N ALA A 152 -20.45 -8.12 19.64
CA ALA A 152 -20.75 -9.48 19.18
C ALA A 152 -21.04 -10.45 20.34
N ASP A 153 -20.61 -10.11 21.57
CA ASP A 153 -20.84 -10.86 22.82
C ASP A 153 -20.60 -12.38 22.68
N LEU A 154 -19.46 -12.72 22.05
CA LEU A 154 -19.10 -14.10 21.76
C LEU A 154 -18.62 -14.81 23.02
N ASN A 155 -19.11 -16.04 23.24
CA ASN A 155 -18.82 -16.86 24.42
C ASN A 155 -18.00 -18.12 24.09
N GLY A 156 -17.68 -18.36 22.84
CA GLY A 156 -16.96 -19.50 22.29
C GLY A 156 -17.87 -20.56 21.69
N GLY A 157 -17.53 -21.00 20.50
CA GLY A 157 -18.29 -22.00 19.75
C GLY A 157 -19.37 -21.45 18.82
N GLU A 158 -19.45 -20.12 18.66
CA GLU A 158 -20.34 -19.49 17.70
C GLU A 158 -19.76 -19.57 16.28
N THR A 159 -20.69 -19.61 15.29
CA THR A 159 -20.33 -19.42 13.88
C THR A 159 -20.58 -17.98 13.49
N VAL A 160 -19.54 -17.28 13.11
CA VAL A 160 -19.58 -15.87 12.67
C VAL A 160 -19.45 -15.80 11.15
N TRP A 161 -20.36 -15.07 10.50
CA TRP A 161 -20.31 -14.80 9.06
C TRP A 161 -19.84 -13.40 8.78
N ASP A 162 -18.75 -13.29 8.03
CA ASP A 162 -18.24 -12.02 7.48
C ASP A 162 -18.41 -12.05 5.97
N LEU A 163 -19.45 -11.38 5.47
CA LEU A 163 -19.87 -11.44 4.07
C LEU A 163 -18.99 -10.60 3.12
N TYR A 164 -18.19 -9.69 3.65
CA TYR A 164 -17.30 -8.81 2.90
C TYR A 164 -15.89 -8.80 3.49
N CYS A 165 -15.40 -9.96 3.86
CA CYS A 165 -14.21 -10.14 4.70
C CYS A 165 -12.90 -9.54 4.16
N GLY A 166 -12.77 -9.31 2.84
CA GLY A 166 -11.51 -8.87 2.25
C GLY A 166 -10.38 -9.84 2.56
N ILE A 167 -9.31 -9.37 3.22
CA ILE A 167 -8.22 -10.23 3.73
C ILE A 167 -8.53 -10.85 5.10
N GLY A 168 -9.75 -10.71 5.59
CA GLY A 168 -10.21 -11.32 6.84
C GLY A 168 -9.74 -10.61 8.11
N THR A 169 -9.49 -9.30 8.07
CA THR A 169 -8.95 -8.60 9.26
C THR A 169 -9.90 -8.65 10.45
N ILE A 170 -11.16 -8.30 10.27
CA ILE A 170 -12.15 -8.35 11.34
C ILE A 170 -12.55 -9.79 11.70
N SER A 171 -12.70 -10.66 10.67
CA SER A 171 -13.01 -12.08 10.89
C SER A 171 -11.99 -12.76 11.80
N SER A 172 -10.69 -12.56 11.50
CA SER A 172 -9.60 -13.11 12.32
C SER A 172 -9.59 -12.51 13.73
N PHE A 173 -9.98 -11.25 13.88
CA PHE A 173 -10.06 -10.59 15.18
C PHE A 173 -11.21 -11.15 16.03
N LEU A 174 -12.37 -11.38 15.41
CA LEU A 174 -13.54 -12.00 16.09
C LEU A 174 -13.29 -13.47 16.43
N ALA A 175 -12.58 -14.21 15.57
CA ALA A 175 -12.25 -15.62 15.78
C ALA A 175 -11.41 -15.91 17.04
N GLN A 176 -10.89 -14.87 17.71
CA GLN A 176 -10.21 -15.06 19.00
C GLN A 176 -11.18 -15.44 20.12
N LYS A 177 -12.49 -15.23 19.91
CA LYS A 177 -13.53 -15.51 20.93
C LYS A 177 -14.73 -16.30 20.40
N ALA A 178 -14.78 -16.61 19.09
CA ALA A 178 -15.82 -17.43 18.49
C ALA A 178 -15.60 -18.93 18.75
#